data_6662a03fac58a75bc6c6fab670afabde
#
_entry.id   6662a03fac58a75bc6c6fab670afabde
#
_cell.length_a   1.000
_cell.length_b   1.000
_cell.length_c   1.000
_cell.angle_alpha   90.00
_cell.angle_beta   90.00
_cell.angle_gamma   90.00
#
_symmetry.space_group_name_H-M   'P 1'
#
loop_
_entity.id
_entity.type
_entity.pdbx_description
1 polymer ?
#
loop_
_entity_poly.entity_id
_entity_poly.type
_entity_poly.pdbx_seq_one_letter_code
_entity_poly.pdbx_strand_id
1 'polypeptide(L)'
;IQPFSHIQNAFKASGLTVDSSVIPGGFLMTDDYHVDFTNAPRKSRYNFQKDVCIEVENGDFTEFPISSLRYSPLFFWKLYILGRLLPAKHKMIGDGKFLSQGGRKRSVLTTYTDYHVSTDGYYASKLSSGLQKSINLKFNEMVVIGHPKGNTSYSLSKLKNFIELNQNNHCFITFPDK
;
A
#
# COMPACT_ATOMS: atom_id res chain seq x y z
N ILE A 1 4.46 9.20 -7.23
CA ILE A 1 4.92 10.59 -6.96
C ILE A 1 4.09 11.56 -7.79
N GLN A 2 3.65 12.66 -7.18
CA GLN A 2 2.83 13.68 -7.84
C GLN A 2 3.36 15.09 -7.55
N PRO A 3 3.55 15.96 -8.57
CA PRO A 3 3.41 15.64 -10.00
C PRO A 3 4.61 14.85 -10.53
N PHE A 4 4.36 13.80 -11.28
CA PHE A 4 5.40 12.93 -11.85
C PHE A 4 6.31 13.68 -12.82
N SER A 5 5.79 14.68 -13.51
CA SER A 5 6.55 15.53 -14.43
C SER A 5 7.84 16.13 -13.83
N HIS A 6 7.87 16.35 -12.52
CA HIS A 6 9.05 16.89 -11.84
C HIS A 6 10.22 15.89 -11.76
N ILE A 7 9.93 14.59 -11.78
CA ILE A 7 10.95 13.54 -11.66
C ILE A 7 11.10 12.71 -12.94
N GLN A 8 10.25 12.94 -13.95
CA GLN A 8 10.24 12.17 -15.19
C GLN A 8 11.63 12.09 -15.85
N ASN A 9 12.34 13.21 -15.90
CA ASN A 9 13.68 13.25 -16.49
C ASN A 9 14.70 12.43 -15.70
N ALA A 10 14.61 12.45 -14.36
CA ALA A 10 15.45 11.64 -13.50
C ALA A 10 15.18 10.15 -13.69
N PHE A 11 13.91 9.75 -13.80
CA PHE A 11 13.53 8.37 -14.11
C PHE A 11 14.11 7.92 -15.46
N LYS A 12 13.95 8.73 -16.51
CA LYS A 12 14.53 8.43 -17.84
C LYS A 12 16.06 8.32 -17.78
N ALA A 13 16.72 9.26 -17.15
CA ALA A 13 18.18 9.27 -17.02
C ALA A 13 18.73 8.06 -16.24
N SER A 14 17.98 7.58 -15.24
CA SER A 14 18.34 6.41 -14.43
C SER A 14 17.91 5.08 -15.07
N GLY A 15 17.20 5.11 -16.21
CA GLY A 15 16.63 3.92 -16.83
C GLY A 15 15.49 3.28 -16.02
N LEU A 16 14.92 4.00 -15.05
CA LEU A 16 13.75 3.54 -14.28
C LEU A 16 12.50 3.68 -15.15
N THR A 17 11.76 2.59 -15.27
CA THR A 17 10.52 2.53 -16.05
C THR A 17 9.32 2.09 -15.23
N VAL A 18 9.53 1.72 -13.98
CA VAL A 18 8.49 1.22 -13.07
C VAL A 18 8.29 2.18 -11.92
N ASP A 19 7.04 2.52 -11.64
CA ASP A 19 6.60 3.21 -10.42
C ASP A 19 5.60 2.34 -9.65
N SER A 20 5.55 2.49 -8.35
CA SER A 20 4.54 1.89 -7.48
C SER A 20 4.27 2.83 -6.32
N SER A 21 3.68 3.96 -6.64
CA SER A 21 3.40 5.02 -5.66
C SER A 21 1.92 5.37 -5.55
N VAL A 22 1.10 4.91 -6.49
CA VAL A 22 -0.32 5.25 -6.55
C VAL A 22 -1.14 4.34 -5.63
N ILE A 23 -1.98 4.94 -4.80
CA ILE A 23 -3.05 4.27 -4.07
C ILE A 23 -4.37 4.72 -4.70
N PRO A 24 -5.00 3.93 -5.58
CA PRO A 24 -6.19 4.37 -6.30
C PRO A 24 -7.32 4.82 -5.36
N GLY A 25 -7.84 6.01 -5.59
CA GLY A 25 -8.82 6.65 -4.72
C GLY A 25 -8.22 7.38 -3.51
N GLY A 26 -6.90 7.35 -3.36
CA GLY A 26 -6.20 8.05 -2.28
C GLY A 26 -6.20 9.56 -2.48
N PHE A 27 -6.43 10.28 -1.38
CA PHE A 27 -6.33 11.73 -1.34
C PHE A 27 -5.64 12.16 -0.04
N LEU A 28 -4.65 13.01 -0.15
CA LEU A 28 -3.95 13.57 0.99
C LEU A 28 -3.50 14.98 0.68
N MET A 29 -3.94 15.92 1.50
CA MET A 29 -3.51 17.31 1.46
C MET A 29 -2.91 17.67 2.80
N THR A 30 -1.68 18.19 2.79
CA THR A 30 -0.99 18.75 3.94
C THR A 30 -0.43 20.12 3.55
N ASP A 31 0.10 20.84 4.52
CA ASP A 31 0.75 22.14 4.26
C ASP A 31 2.00 21.99 3.37
N ASP A 32 2.65 20.81 3.44
CA ASP A 32 3.92 20.56 2.73
C ASP A 32 3.73 19.89 1.37
N TYR A 33 2.65 19.09 1.19
CA TYR A 33 2.43 18.40 -0.08
C TYR A 33 0.97 18.00 -0.31
N HIS A 34 0.63 17.87 -1.57
CA HIS A 34 -0.68 17.46 -2.05
C HIS A 34 -0.56 16.21 -2.92
N VAL A 35 -1.35 15.19 -2.62
CA VAL A 35 -1.46 13.96 -3.39
C VAL A 35 -2.94 13.71 -3.68
N ASP A 36 -3.28 13.58 -4.96
CA ASP A 36 -4.63 13.27 -5.42
C ASP A 36 -4.61 12.12 -6.44
N PHE A 37 -4.97 10.94 -5.96
CA PHE A 37 -5.12 9.72 -6.76
C PHE A 37 -6.60 9.31 -6.91
N THR A 38 -7.54 10.23 -6.68
CA THR A 38 -8.98 9.94 -6.76
C THR A 38 -9.39 9.46 -8.14
N ASN A 39 -8.75 9.98 -9.19
CA ASN A 39 -9.00 9.64 -10.59
C ASN A 39 -8.01 8.61 -11.16
N ALA A 40 -7.10 8.08 -10.35
CA ALA A 40 -6.14 7.09 -10.83
C ALA A 40 -6.85 5.81 -11.31
N PRO A 41 -6.34 5.15 -12.39
CA PRO A 41 -6.89 3.91 -12.90
C PRO A 41 -6.95 2.82 -11.81
N ARG A 42 -8.11 2.14 -11.72
CA ARG A 42 -8.31 1.03 -10.76
C ARG A 42 -7.97 -0.30 -11.44
N LYS A 43 -6.71 -0.45 -11.80
CA LYS A 43 -6.12 -1.63 -12.45
C LYS A 43 -4.99 -2.17 -11.61
N SER A 44 -4.56 -3.40 -11.86
CA SER A 44 -3.37 -3.97 -11.21
C SER A 44 -2.08 -3.42 -11.80
N ARG A 45 -2.14 -2.99 -13.08
CA ARG A 45 -1.02 -2.40 -13.82
C ARG A 45 -1.54 -1.57 -14.97
N TYR A 46 -0.88 -0.47 -15.29
CA TYR A 46 -1.13 0.34 -16.49
C TYR A 46 0.12 1.15 -16.87
N ASN A 47 0.20 1.56 -18.12
CA ASN A 47 1.25 2.44 -18.58
C ASN A 47 0.80 3.91 -18.48
N PHE A 48 1.77 4.79 -18.27
CA PHE A 48 1.54 6.22 -18.21
C PHE A 48 2.75 6.98 -18.80
N GLN A 49 2.61 8.29 -19.04
CA GLN A 49 3.67 9.10 -19.65
C GLN A 49 4.09 10.27 -18.75
N LYS A 50 3.19 11.19 -18.45
CA LYS A 50 3.47 12.44 -17.72
C LYS A 50 2.73 12.53 -16.39
N ASP A 51 1.59 11.89 -16.30
CA ASP A 51 0.74 11.89 -15.12
C ASP A 51 0.38 10.45 -14.76
N VAL A 52 0.71 10.07 -13.55
CA VAL A 52 0.43 8.71 -13.03
C VAL A 52 -1.08 8.42 -12.90
N CYS A 53 -1.93 9.43 -12.95
CA CYS A 53 -3.39 9.27 -12.93
C CYS A 53 -4.00 9.09 -14.33
N ILE A 54 -3.19 9.18 -15.39
CA ILE A 54 -3.66 9.08 -16.77
C ILE A 54 -2.99 7.89 -17.46
N GLU A 55 -3.80 6.88 -17.78
CA GLU A 55 -3.34 5.72 -18.56
C GLU A 55 -3.04 6.13 -20.00
N VAL A 56 -1.91 5.67 -20.51
CA VAL A 56 -1.46 5.87 -21.90
C VAL A 56 -1.01 4.53 -22.45
N GLU A 57 -1.64 4.05 -23.53
CA GLU A 57 -1.44 2.68 -24.07
C GLU A 57 0.04 2.33 -24.31
N ASN A 58 0.82 3.26 -24.84
CA ASN A 58 2.26 3.09 -25.12
C ASN A 58 3.10 4.07 -24.28
N GLY A 59 2.74 4.28 -23.01
CA GLY A 59 3.51 5.14 -22.11
C GLY A 59 4.88 4.53 -21.79
N ASP A 60 5.88 5.39 -21.60
CA ASP A 60 7.26 5.00 -21.27
C ASP A 60 7.40 4.37 -19.88
N PHE A 61 6.43 4.58 -19.01
CA PHE A 61 6.47 4.15 -17.61
C PHE A 61 5.31 3.22 -17.29
N THR A 62 5.55 2.29 -16.39
CA THR A 62 4.53 1.35 -15.89
C THR A 62 4.25 1.63 -14.42
N GLU A 63 3.01 1.88 -14.07
CA GLU A 63 2.54 1.95 -12.69
C GLU A 63 1.99 0.60 -12.25
N PHE A 64 2.43 0.15 -11.07
CA PHE A 64 1.85 -0.94 -10.31
C PHE A 64 1.16 -0.38 -9.06
N PRO A 65 -0.14 -0.03 -9.13
CA PRO A 65 -0.81 0.60 -8.01
C PRO A 65 -0.77 -0.25 -6.74
N ILE A 66 -0.51 0.39 -5.62
CA ILE A 66 -0.54 -0.25 -4.32
C ILE A 66 -1.97 -0.72 -4.04
N SER A 67 -2.14 -2.01 -3.78
CA SER A 67 -3.46 -2.58 -3.52
C SER A 67 -4.09 -1.98 -2.27
N SER A 68 -5.37 -1.68 -2.33
CA SER A 68 -6.10 -1.01 -1.26
C SER A 68 -7.31 -1.81 -0.79
N LEU A 69 -7.68 -1.64 0.46
CA LEU A 69 -8.89 -2.18 1.09
C LEU A 69 -9.66 -1.08 1.78
N ARG A 70 -10.96 -1.27 1.91
CA ARG A 70 -11.82 -0.45 2.74
C ARG A 70 -11.87 -1.03 4.15
N TYR A 71 -11.25 -0.33 5.09
CA TYR A 71 -11.17 -0.73 6.49
C TYR A 71 -12.33 -0.14 7.29
N SER A 72 -12.92 -0.95 8.16
CA SER A 72 -13.99 -0.50 9.04
C SER A 72 -13.43 0.19 10.29
N PRO A 73 -14.20 1.04 10.97
CA PRO A 73 -13.83 1.59 12.28
C PRO A 73 -13.47 0.50 13.29
N LEU A 74 -14.17 -0.64 13.27
CA LEU A 74 -13.91 -1.77 14.16
C LEU A 74 -12.49 -2.34 13.98
N PHE A 75 -11.95 -2.32 12.76
CA PHE A 75 -10.57 -2.71 12.52
C PHE A 75 -9.59 -1.82 13.29
N PHE A 76 -9.79 -0.51 13.24
CA PHE A 76 -8.94 0.44 13.95
C PHE A 76 -9.10 0.36 15.46
N TRP A 77 -10.32 0.13 15.96
CA TRP A 77 -10.53 -0.15 17.37
C TRP A 77 -9.74 -1.39 17.81
N LYS A 78 -9.81 -2.50 17.05
CA LYS A 78 -9.02 -3.70 17.35
C LYS A 78 -7.53 -3.41 17.34
N LEU A 79 -7.02 -2.68 16.34
CA LEU A 79 -5.62 -2.29 16.25
C LEU A 79 -5.16 -1.54 17.52
N TYR A 80 -5.95 -0.55 17.98
CA TYR A 80 -5.62 0.22 19.18
C TYR A 80 -5.69 -0.60 20.47
N ILE A 81 -6.69 -1.45 20.61
CA ILE A 81 -6.87 -2.29 21.80
C ILE A 81 -5.77 -3.34 21.89
N LEU A 82 -5.52 -4.08 20.80
CA LEU A 82 -4.51 -5.14 20.77
C LEU A 82 -3.10 -4.60 20.95
N GLY A 83 -2.80 -3.42 20.40
CA GLY A 83 -1.52 -2.77 20.62
C GLY A 83 -1.24 -2.43 22.09
N ARG A 84 -2.29 -2.20 22.88
CA ARG A 84 -2.19 -1.95 24.33
C ARG A 84 -2.20 -3.22 25.19
N LEU A 85 -3.07 -4.17 24.84
CA LEU A 85 -3.23 -5.40 25.63
C LEU A 85 -2.15 -6.43 25.36
N LEU A 86 -1.58 -6.45 24.16
CA LEU A 86 -0.58 -7.42 23.72
C LEU A 86 0.68 -6.73 23.16
N PRO A 87 1.34 -5.88 23.96
CA PRO A 87 2.48 -5.09 23.46
C PRO A 87 3.62 -5.97 22.95
N ALA A 88 3.88 -7.11 23.59
CA ALA A 88 4.95 -8.03 23.16
C ALA A 88 4.80 -8.51 21.69
N LYS A 89 3.54 -8.68 21.22
CA LYS A 89 3.25 -9.10 19.84
C LYS A 89 3.19 -7.93 18.85
N HIS A 90 2.75 -6.77 19.32
CA HIS A 90 2.43 -5.61 18.47
C HIS A 90 3.43 -4.46 18.62
N LYS A 91 4.47 -4.62 19.44
CA LYS A 91 5.58 -3.67 19.50
C LYS A 91 6.36 -3.73 18.19
N MET A 92 6.66 -2.58 17.63
CA MET A 92 7.54 -2.49 16.46
C MET A 92 8.94 -3.00 16.80
N ILE A 93 9.54 -3.76 15.88
CA ILE A 93 10.87 -4.35 16.04
C ILE A 93 11.93 -3.26 15.84
N GLY A 94 11.69 -2.33 14.90
CA GLY A 94 12.60 -1.23 14.63
C GLY A 94 12.38 -0.03 15.57
N ASP A 95 13.34 0.87 15.57
CA ASP A 95 13.35 2.12 16.34
C ASP A 95 12.73 3.32 15.60
N GLY A 96 12.38 3.11 14.34
CA GLY A 96 11.76 4.13 13.49
C GLY A 96 10.37 4.56 13.99
N LYS A 97 10.05 5.84 13.79
CA LYS A 97 8.74 6.41 14.13
C LYS A 97 7.92 6.71 12.87
N PHE A 98 6.62 6.47 12.94
CA PHE A 98 5.71 6.96 11.93
C PHE A 98 5.42 8.44 12.17
N LEU A 99 5.42 9.22 11.09
CA LEU A 99 4.89 10.58 11.15
C LEU A 99 3.38 10.48 11.37
N SER A 100 2.92 10.94 12.53
CA SER A 100 1.49 10.98 12.82
C SER A 100 0.90 12.28 12.27
N GLN A 101 -0.09 12.15 11.41
CA GLN A 101 -0.91 13.30 11.03
C GLN A 101 -1.95 13.57 12.11
N GLY A 102 -1.94 14.78 12.65
CA GLY A 102 -2.95 15.23 13.62
C GLY A 102 -4.37 15.09 13.04
N GLY A 103 -5.35 14.80 13.88
CA GLY A 103 -6.77 14.74 13.50
C GLY A 103 -7.27 13.46 12.85
N ARG A 104 -6.43 12.68 12.17
CA ARG A 104 -6.85 11.45 11.46
C ARG A 104 -7.39 10.34 12.37
N LYS A 105 -6.95 10.31 13.63
CA LYS A 105 -7.35 9.26 14.58
C LYS A 105 -8.87 9.20 14.80
N ARG A 106 -9.53 10.34 14.95
CA ARG A 106 -10.99 10.39 15.14
C ARG A 106 -11.71 9.85 13.88
N SER A 107 -11.28 10.27 12.70
CA SER A 107 -11.88 9.85 11.44
C SER A 107 -11.82 8.33 11.28
N VAL A 108 -10.65 7.69 11.44
CA VAL A 108 -10.52 6.23 11.24
C VAL A 108 -11.29 5.41 12.28
N LEU A 109 -11.56 5.97 13.46
CA LEU A 109 -12.34 5.30 14.53
C LEU A 109 -13.86 5.44 14.34
N THR A 110 -14.32 6.31 13.45
CA THR A 110 -15.74 6.60 13.25
C THR A 110 -16.24 6.32 11.83
N THR A 111 -15.35 6.33 10.83
CA THR A 111 -15.71 6.18 9.42
C THR A 111 -14.91 5.08 8.75
N TYR A 112 -15.48 4.50 7.68
CA TYR A 112 -14.73 3.61 6.81
C TYR A 112 -13.62 4.38 6.09
N THR A 113 -12.45 3.78 6.00
CA THR A 113 -11.27 4.41 5.40
C THR A 113 -10.66 3.48 4.36
N ASP A 114 -10.48 3.97 3.14
CA ASP A 114 -9.68 3.27 2.15
C ASP A 114 -8.19 3.43 2.49
N TYR A 115 -7.49 2.32 2.58
CA TYR A 115 -6.08 2.29 2.94
C TYR A 115 -5.38 1.14 2.23
N HIS A 116 -4.06 1.24 2.09
CA HIS A 116 -3.28 0.22 1.41
C HIS A 116 -3.27 -1.14 2.13
N VAL A 117 -3.09 -2.21 1.37
CA VAL A 117 -2.75 -3.53 1.90
C VAL A 117 -1.30 -3.48 2.37
N SER A 118 -1.05 -3.84 3.61
CA SER A 118 0.26 -3.65 4.22
C SER A 118 0.69 -4.82 5.08
N THR A 119 2.01 -5.03 5.15
CA THR A 119 2.64 -5.92 6.12
C THR A 119 2.91 -5.26 7.46
N ASP A 120 2.56 -3.98 7.64
CA ASP A 120 2.83 -3.24 8.86
C ASP A 120 1.89 -3.65 10.00
N GLY A 121 2.45 -4.05 11.12
CA GLY A 121 1.72 -4.31 12.36
C GLY A 121 0.43 -5.11 12.16
N TYR A 122 -0.69 -4.60 12.68
CA TYR A 122 -1.99 -5.28 12.61
C TYR A 122 -2.59 -5.30 11.19
N TYR A 123 -2.14 -4.43 10.28
CA TYR A 123 -2.59 -4.44 8.89
C TYR A 123 -2.30 -5.76 8.17
N ALA A 124 -1.23 -6.46 8.56
CA ALA A 124 -0.89 -7.78 8.02
C ALA A 124 -2.01 -8.83 8.18
N SER A 125 -2.95 -8.62 9.12
CA SER A 125 -4.15 -9.45 9.26
C SER A 125 -5.10 -9.40 8.06
N LYS A 126 -4.89 -8.46 7.13
CA LYS A 126 -5.73 -8.22 5.96
C LYS A 126 -5.12 -8.66 4.62
N LEU A 127 -3.95 -9.30 4.64
CA LEU A 127 -3.29 -9.80 3.42
C LEU A 127 -4.21 -10.71 2.59
N SER A 128 -4.83 -11.71 3.22
CA SER A 128 -5.77 -12.62 2.53
C SER A 128 -7.01 -11.90 2.00
N SER A 129 -7.48 -10.86 2.71
CA SER A 129 -8.61 -10.03 2.22
C SER A 129 -8.21 -9.21 0.99
N GLY A 130 -6.95 -8.73 0.95
CA GLY A 130 -6.38 -8.06 -0.21
C GLY A 130 -6.30 -8.97 -1.42
N LEU A 131 -5.76 -10.17 -1.23
CA LEU A 131 -5.68 -11.19 -2.28
C LEU A 131 -7.07 -11.55 -2.83
N GLN A 132 -8.04 -11.83 -1.96
CA GLN A 132 -9.40 -12.15 -2.38
C GLN A 132 -10.04 -11.01 -3.18
N LYS A 133 -9.81 -9.75 -2.78
CA LYS A 133 -10.28 -8.60 -3.56
C LYS A 133 -9.63 -8.55 -4.95
N SER A 134 -8.32 -8.78 -5.06
CA SER A 134 -7.61 -8.79 -6.34
C SER A 134 -8.13 -9.90 -7.25
N ILE A 135 -8.37 -11.10 -6.72
CA ILE A 135 -8.98 -12.22 -7.46
C ILE A 135 -10.38 -11.85 -7.95
N ASN A 136 -11.22 -11.28 -7.09
CA ASN A 136 -12.59 -10.88 -7.45
C ASN A 136 -12.62 -9.80 -8.54
N LEU A 137 -11.61 -8.92 -8.57
CA LEU A 137 -11.43 -7.90 -9.59
C LEU A 137 -10.73 -8.42 -10.85
N LYS A 138 -10.33 -9.70 -10.87
CA LYS A 138 -9.55 -10.33 -11.95
C LYS A 138 -8.21 -9.60 -12.20
N PHE A 139 -7.58 -9.12 -11.14
CA PHE A 139 -6.26 -8.52 -11.20
C PHE A 139 -5.20 -9.61 -11.22
N ASN A 140 -4.20 -9.46 -12.09
CA ASN A 140 -3.08 -10.39 -12.19
C ASN A 140 -2.05 -10.18 -11.08
N GLU A 141 -1.95 -8.96 -10.57
CA GLU A 141 -0.99 -8.57 -9.55
C GLU A 141 -1.68 -7.97 -8.30
N MET A 142 -1.13 -8.26 -7.14
CA MET A 142 -1.44 -7.60 -5.88
C MET A 142 -0.16 -6.99 -5.32
N VAL A 143 -0.11 -5.67 -5.24
CA VAL A 143 1.02 -4.96 -4.64
C VAL A 143 0.76 -4.72 -3.16
N VAL A 144 1.70 -5.18 -2.33
CA VAL A 144 1.67 -5.02 -0.88
C VAL A 144 2.84 -4.16 -0.44
N ILE A 145 2.55 -3.15 0.37
CA ILE A 145 3.59 -2.27 0.92
C ILE A 145 3.96 -2.71 2.34
N GLY A 146 5.20 -2.47 2.71
CA GLY A 146 5.67 -2.67 4.09
C GLY A 146 6.81 -1.72 4.42
N HIS A 147 6.86 -1.31 5.67
CA HIS A 147 7.94 -0.45 6.18
C HIS A 147 8.73 -1.23 7.23
N PRO A 148 10.07 -1.30 7.16
CA PRO A 148 10.87 -1.98 8.20
C PRO A 148 10.52 -1.53 9.62
N LYS A 149 10.28 -0.23 9.79
CA LYS A 149 9.84 0.37 11.07
C LYS A 149 8.44 -0.05 11.52
N GLY A 150 7.61 -0.59 10.63
CA GLY A 150 6.24 -1.05 10.91
C GLY A 150 6.16 -2.54 11.27
N ASN A 151 7.24 -3.28 11.12
CA ASN A 151 7.26 -4.70 11.39
C ASN A 151 7.13 -5.02 12.88
N THR A 152 6.33 -6.03 13.16
CA THR A 152 6.13 -6.60 14.51
C THR A 152 6.22 -8.12 14.43
N SER A 153 6.44 -8.81 15.56
CA SER A 153 6.40 -10.28 15.58
C SER A 153 5.08 -10.82 15.03
N TYR A 154 3.98 -10.13 15.32
CA TYR A 154 2.66 -10.47 14.78
C TYR A 154 2.61 -10.33 13.26
N SER A 155 3.07 -9.19 12.72
CA SER A 155 2.99 -8.95 11.27
C SER A 155 3.87 -9.91 10.47
N LEU A 156 5.08 -10.20 10.95
CA LEU A 156 5.97 -11.16 10.30
C LEU A 156 5.38 -12.58 10.31
N SER A 157 4.77 -13.01 11.43
CA SER A 157 4.06 -14.29 11.50
C SER A 157 2.90 -14.34 10.50
N LYS A 158 2.13 -13.25 10.37
CA LYS A 158 1.02 -13.18 9.40
C LYS A 158 1.51 -13.21 7.95
N LEU A 159 2.60 -12.50 7.66
CA LEU A 159 3.21 -12.51 6.32
C LEU A 159 3.72 -13.91 5.97
N LYS A 160 4.47 -14.55 6.89
CA LYS A 160 4.96 -15.92 6.71
C LYS A 160 3.82 -16.88 6.39
N ASN A 161 2.80 -16.93 7.24
CA ASN A 161 1.64 -17.80 7.02
C ASN A 161 0.91 -17.49 5.72
N PHE A 162 0.80 -16.22 5.33
CA PHE A 162 0.18 -15.82 4.07
C PHE A 162 0.94 -16.36 2.86
N ILE A 163 2.28 -16.27 2.87
CA ILE A 163 3.13 -16.82 1.80
C ILE A 163 3.00 -18.34 1.75
N GLU A 164 3.16 -19.04 2.89
CA GLU A 164 3.09 -20.50 2.98
C GLU A 164 1.75 -21.05 2.45
N LEU A 165 0.64 -20.38 2.75
CA LEU A 165 -0.68 -20.81 2.29
C LEU A 165 -0.94 -20.56 0.80
N ASN A 166 -0.22 -19.63 0.18
CA ASN A 166 -0.53 -19.18 -1.17
C ASN A 166 0.57 -19.47 -2.20
N GLN A 167 1.78 -19.89 -1.79
CA GLN A 167 2.94 -20.07 -2.67
C GLN A 167 2.76 -21.10 -3.78
N ASN A 168 1.84 -22.05 -3.62
CA ASN A 168 1.55 -23.05 -4.65
C ASN A 168 0.67 -22.51 -5.79
N ASN A 169 -0.07 -21.44 -5.54
CA ASN A 169 -1.02 -20.85 -6.49
C ASN A 169 -0.62 -19.44 -6.96
N HIS A 170 0.34 -18.81 -6.28
CA HIS A 170 0.77 -17.44 -6.55
C HIS A 170 2.29 -17.31 -6.47
N CYS A 171 2.86 -16.55 -7.38
CA CYS A 171 4.28 -16.19 -7.35
C CYS A 171 4.47 -14.94 -6.48
N PHE A 172 5.38 -15.01 -5.52
CA PHE A 172 5.79 -13.89 -4.67
C PHE A 172 7.10 -13.32 -5.20
N ILE A 173 7.07 -12.08 -5.64
CA ILE A 173 8.24 -11.38 -6.17
C ILE A 173 8.41 -10.03 -5.49
N THR A 174 9.63 -9.53 -5.43
CA THR A 174 9.91 -8.10 -5.34
C THR A 174 9.86 -7.49 -6.73
N PHE A 175 9.83 -6.16 -6.86
CA PHE A 175 9.95 -5.56 -8.19
C PHE A 175 11.23 -6.07 -8.85
N PRO A 176 11.13 -6.60 -10.08
CA PRO A 176 12.27 -7.24 -10.72
C PRO A 176 13.38 -6.21 -10.92
N ASP A 177 14.56 -6.58 -10.47
CA ASP A 177 15.79 -6.00 -10.99
C ASP A 177 15.82 -6.30 -12.51
N LYS A 178 16.18 -5.33 -13.32
CA LYS A 178 16.29 -5.47 -14.77
C LYS A 178 17.39 -6.45 -15.12
#